data_80eaeecd8df551fc9d983a5949d2d065
#
_entry.id   80eaeecd8df551fc9d983a5949d2d065
#
_cell.length_a   1.000
_cell.length_b   1.000
_cell.length_c   1.000
_cell.angle_alpha   90.00
_cell.angle_beta   90.00
_cell.angle_gamma   90.00
#
_symmetry.space_group_name_H-M   'P 1'
#
loop_
_entity.id
_entity.type
_entity.pdbx_description
1 polymer ?
#
loop_
_entity_poly.entity_id
_entity_poly.type
_entity_poly.pdbx_seq_one_letter_code
_entity_poly.pdbx_strand_id
1 'polypeptide(L)'
;NLAARRRARARTLSGGEQQATAIGRALMSNPDILLLDEVSLGLSPLAVDRVYASLAHLMRSGTTILLVEQDLGRAMRVAGRVVCMLEGRVVLEGPTATLARERVTEAYFGLGHGAAAHMPAVAAP
;
A
#
# COMPACT_ATOMS: atom_id res chain seq x y z
N ASN A 1 4.57 21.45 -2.51
CA ASN A 1 5.35 21.60 -1.28
C ASN A 1 4.43 22.06 -0.13
N LEU A 2 4.13 21.18 0.84
CA LEU A 2 3.26 21.48 1.99
C LEU A 2 3.76 22.64 2.85
N ALA A 3 5.07 22.86 2.93
CA ALA A 3 5.64 23.97 3.68
C ALA A 3 5.13 25.33 3.20
N ALA A 4 4.93 25.50 1.89
CA ALA A 4 4.35 26.72 1.32
C ALA A 4 2.86 26.89 1.67
N ARG A 5 2.19 25.82 2.04
CA ARG A 5 0.76 25.77 2.38
C ARG A 5 0.46 25.72 3.88
N ARG A 6 1.46 25.89 4.75
CA ARG A 6 1.34 25.71 6.21
C ARG A 6 0.24 26.56 6.89
N ARG A 7 -0.20 27.64 6.25
CA ARG A 7 -1.28 28.52 6.75
C ARG A 7 -2.61 28.31 6.01
N ALA A 8 -2.64 27.42 4.99
CA ALA A 8 -3.86 27.14 4.25
C ALA A 8 -4.79 26.23 5.09
N ARG A 9 -6.09 26.42 4.90
CA ARG A 9 -7.08 25.51 5.50
C ARG A 9 -7.02 24.16 4.77
N ALA A 10 -7.07 23.04 5.49
CA ALA A 10 -6.96 21.70 4.91
C ALA A 10 -7.95 21.47 3.74
N ARG A 11 -9.18 22.00 3.84
CA ARG A 11 -10.22 21.90 2.79
C ARG A 11 -9.87 22.60 1.47
N THR A 12 -8.88 23.50 1.46
CA THR A 12 -8.44 24.23 0.26
C THR A 12 -7.21 23.62 -0.39
N LEU A 13 -6.69 22.53 0.17
CA LEU A 13 -5.58 21.77 -0.38
C LEU A 13 -6.05 20.91 -1.55
N SER A 14 -5.18 20.66 -2.52
CA SER A 14 -5.40 19.64 -3.55
C SER A 14 -5.48 18.24 -2.92
N GLY A 15 -6.09 17.27 -3.60
CA GLY A 15 -6.20 15.90 -3.09
C GLY A 15 -4.85 15.31 -2.66
N GLY A 16 -3.80 15.50 -3.47
CA GLY A 16 -2.44 15.05 -3.11
C GLY A 16 -1.84 15.77 -1.90
N GLU A 17 -2.12 17.07 -1.73
CA GLU A 17 -1.70 17.81 -0.54
C GLU A 17 -2.47 17.37 0.72
N GLN A 18 -3.77 17.07 0.58
CA GLN A 18 -4.59 16.51 1.65
C GLN A 18 -4.06 15.13 2.09
N GLN A 19 -3.76 14.26 1.12
CA GLN A 19 -3.21 12.92 1.37
C GLN A 19 -1.85 13.02 2.07
N ALA A 20 -0.95 13.85 1.56
CA ALA A 20 0.35 14.08 2.20
C ALA A 20 0.21 14.66 3.62
N THR A 21 -0.79 15.49 3.87
CA THR A 21 -1.09 16.03 5.21
C THR A 21 -1.60 14.92 6.15
N ALA A 22 -2.45 14.02 5.66
CA ALA A 22 -2.96 12.89 6.44
C ALA A 22 -1.83 11.94 6.83
N ILE A 23 -0.95 11.59 5.89
CA ILE A 23 0.24 10.76 6.16
C ILE A 23 1.17 11.48 7.16
N GLY A 24 1.45 12.77 6.94
CA GLY A 24 2.29 13.56 7.86
C GLY A 24 1.72 13.60 9.28
N ARG A 25 0.40 13.71 9.43
CA ARG A 25 -0.28 13.66 10.73
C ARG A 25 -0.11 12.30 11.42
N ALA A 26 -0.26 11.21 10.67
CA ALA A 26 -0.05 9.86 11.21
C ALA A 26 1.40 9.66 11.69
N LEU A 27 2.37 10.20 10.95
CA LEU A 27 3.79 10.13 11.31
C LEU A 27 4.17 10.92 12.58
N MET A 28 3.34 11.88 13.00
CA MET A 28 3.59 12.62 14.25
C MET A 28 3.56 11.75 15.51
N SER A 29 2.91 10.57 15.45
CA SER A 29 2.93 9.58 16.53
C SER A 29 4.18 8.69 16.54
N ASN A 30 5.11 8.90 15.62
CA ASN A 30 6.31 8.08 15.42
C ASN A 30 5.98 6.57 15.37
N PRO A 31 5.13 6.12 14.45
CA PRO A 31 4.63 4.75 14.44
C PRO A 31 5.66 3.75 13.93
N ASP A 32 5.73 2.57 14.52
CA ASP A 32 6.48 1.44 13.99
C ASP A 32 5.81 0.84 12.74
N ILE A 33 4.47 0.92 12.69
CA ILE A 33 3.64 0.41 11.58
C ILE A 33 2.70 1.51 11.11
N LEU A 34 2.70 1.78 9.81
CA LEU A 34 1.80 2.71 9.15
C LEU A 34 0.82 1.94 8.26
N LEU A 35 -0.48 2.07 8.55
CA LEU A 35 -1.56 1.46 7.77
C LEU A 35 -2.08 2.48 6.76
N LEU A 36 -2.09 2.11 5.49
CA LEU A 36 -2.52 2.96 4.38
C LEU A 36 -3.55 2.22 3.54
N ASP A 37 -4.73 2.83 3.40
CA ASP A 37 -5.81 2.29 2.61
C ASP A 37 -6.07 3.19 1.39
N GLU A 38 -5.91 2.62 0.18
CA GLU A 38 -6.20 3.24 -1.12
C GLU A 38 -5.66 4.68 -1.28
N VAL A 39 -4.42 4.92 -0.86
CA VAL A 39 -3.82 6.26 -0.80
C VAL A 39 -3.70 6.97 -2.16
N SER A 40 -3.87 6.24 -3.25
CA SER A 40 -3.80 6.75 -4.63
C SER A 40 -5.16 7.11 -5.21
N LEU A 41 -6.26 6.70 -4.56
CA LEU A 41 -7.61 6.85 -5.09
C LEU A 41 -7.98 8.33 -5.29
N GLY A 42 -8.44 8.67 -6.49
CA GLY A 42 -8.87 10.05 -6.82
C GLY A 42 -7.74 11.06 -6.98
N LEU A 43 -6.49 10.65 -6.94
CA LEU A 43 -5.34 11.53 -7.15
C LEU A 43 -4.93 11.61 -8.63
N SER A 44 -4.39 12.76 -9.04
CA SER A 44 -3.72 12.87 -10.34
C SER A 44 -2.45 12.02 -10.39
N PRO A 45 -2.01 11.54 -11.57
CA PRO A 45 -0.80 10.72 -11.71
C PRO A 45 0.42 11.32 -11.01
N LEU A 46 0.65 12.62 -11.19
CA LEU A 46 1.77 13.32 -10.54
C LEU A 46 1.66 13.33 -9.01
N ALA A 47 0.44 13.45 -8.46
CA ALA A 47 0.23 13.40 -7.02
C ALA A 47 0.48 11.99 -6.47
N VAL A 48 0.06 10.97 -7.19
CA VAL A 48 0.35 9.57 -6.88
C VAL A 48 1.86 9.33 -6.81
N ASP A 49 2.62 9.72 -7.83
CA ASP A 49 4.07 9.54 -7.87
C ASP A 49 4.76 10.19 -6.65
N ARG A 50 4.31 11.38 -6.26
CA ARG A 50 4.84 12.08 -5.07
C ARG A 50 4.51 11.35 -3.76
N VAL A 51 3.30 10.83 -3.61
CA VAL A 51 2.92 10.03 -2.44
C VAL A 51 3.81 8.79 -2.35
N TYR A 52 3.93 8.02 -3.43
CA TYR A 52 4.74 6.80 -3.44
C TYR A 52 6.24 7.05 -3.25
N ALA A 53 6.77 8.14 -3.78
CA ALA A 53 8.15 8.55 -3.48
C ALA A 53 8.36 8.83 -1.98
N SER A 54 7.37 9.43 -1.31
CA SER A 54 7.40 9.67 0.13
C SER A 54 7.32 8.36 0.92
N LEU A 55 6.46 7.41 0.51
CA LEU A 55 6.37 6.08 1.15
C LEU A 55 7.69 5.31 1.01
N ALA A 56 8.32 5.34 -0.16
CA ALA A 56 9.63 4.72 -0.37
C ALA A 56 10.71 5.32 0.56
N HIS A 57 10.65 6.61 0.84
CA HIS A 57 11.54 7.25 1.80
C HIS A 57 11.30 6.74 3.23
N LEU A 58 10.03 6.65 3.66
CA LEU A 58 9.65 6.14 4.98
C LEU A 58 10.08 4.69 5.21
N MET A 59 9.91 3.83 4.20
CA MET A 59 10.38 2.44 4.27
C MET A 59 11.88 2.35 4.47
N ARG A 60 12.66 3.21 3.79
CA ARG A 60 14.13 3.25 3.98
C ARG A 60 14.53 3.75 5.37
N SER A 61 13.71 4.53 6.05
CA SER A 61 13.95 4.97 7.43
C SER A 61 13.51 3.96 8.50
N GLY A 62 13.02 2.77 8.09
CA GLY A 62 12.70 1.67 8.99
C GLY A 62 11.22 1.55 9.36
N THR A 63 10.34 2.41 8.86
CA THR A 63 8.89 2.30 9.11
C THR A 63 8.31 1.12 8.34
N THR A 64 7.61 0.22 9.01
CA THR A 64 6.84 -0.84 8.36
C THR A 64 5.54 -0.25 7.80
N ILE A 65 5.26 -0.53 6.52
CA ILE A 65 4.03 -0.05 5.87
C ILE A 65 3.18 -1.24 5.46
N LEU A 66 1.93 -1.25 5.90
CA LEU A 66 0.87 -2.09 5.35
C LEU A 66 0.01 -1.24 4.41
N LEU A 67 0.08 -1.55 3.13
CA LEU A 67 -0.60 -0.80 2.07
C LEU A 67 -1.70 -1.66 1.44
N VAL A 68 -2.94 -1.16 1.46
CA VAL A 68 -4.04 -1.70 0.65
C VAL A 68 -4.12 -0.89 -0.64
N GLU A 69 -4.09 -1.57 -1.78
CA GLU A 69 -4.01 -0.95 -3.11
C GLU A 69 -4.77 -1.77 -4.15
N GLN A 70 -5.52 -1.10 -5.02
CA GLN A 70 -6.25 -1.73 -6.13
C GLN A 70 -5.39 -1.87 -7.39
N ASP A 71 -4.42 -0.97 -7.60
CA ASP A 71 -3.49 -1.06 -8.71
C ASP A 71 -2.39 -2.09 -8.40
N LEU A 72 -2.61 -3.32 -8.87
CA LEU A 72 -1.67 -4.42 -8.71
C LEU A 72 -0.26 -4.09 -9.19
N GLY A 73 -0.14 -3.42 -10.34
CA GLY A 73 1.17 -3.05 -10.89
C GLY A 73 1.92 -2.08 -9.96
N ARG A 74 1.20 -1.19 -9.30
CA ARG A 74 1.76 -0.24 -8.34
C ARG A 74 2.11 -0.94 -7.03
N ALA A 75 1.21 -1.75 -6.49
CA ALA A 75 1.47 -2.53 -5.28
C ALA A 75 2.74 -3.39 -5.43
N MET A 76 2.87 -4.12 -6.52
CA MET A 76 4.03 -4.99 -6.77
C MET A 76 5.34 -4.22 -6.97
N ARG A 77 5.31 -2.96 -7.43
CA ARG A 77 6.54 -2.16 -7.56
C ARG A 77 7.12 -1.69 -6.23
N VAL A 78 6.30 -1.52 -5.22
CA VAL A 78 6.71 -0.91 -3.94
C VAL A 78 6.77 -1.90 -2.78
N ALA A 79 5.97 -2.97 -2.82
CA ALA A 79 5.89 -3.93 -1.74
C ALA A 79 7.00 -4.98 -1.81
N GLY A 80 7.61 -5.30 -0.66
CA GLY A 80 8.51 -6.45 -0.52
C GLY A 80 7.74 -7.78 -0.40
N ARG A 81 6.48 -7.72 0.04
CA ARG A 81 5.58 -8.87 0.21
C ARG A 81 4.18 -8.49 -0.24
N VAL A 82 3.49 -9.40 -0.88
CA VAL A 82 2.11 -9.24 -1.33
C VAL A 82 1.23 -10.26 -0.63
N VAL A 83 0.04 -9.83 -0.23
CA VAL A 83 -1.05 -10.66 0.27
C VAL A 83 -2.28 -10.35 -0.57
N CYS A 84 -2.81 -11.34 -1.30
CA CYS A 84 -4.07 -11.21 -2.03
C CYS A 84 -5.20 -11.75 -1.17
N MET A 85 -6.24 -10.95 -1.02
CA MET A 85 -7.45 -11.33 -0.31
C MET A 85 -8.64 -11.38 -1.28
N LEU A 86 -9.43 -12.43 -1.19
CA LEU A 86 -10.67 -12.59 -1.92
C LEU A 86 -11.75 -13.07 -0.94
N GLU A 87 -12.89 -12.39 -0.91
CA GLU A 87 -14.02 -12.73 -0.03
C GLU A 87 -13.62 -12.94 1.44
N GLY A 88 -12.73 -12.08 1.96
CA GLY A 88 -12.26 -12.15 3.35
C GLY A 88 -11.24 -13.25 3.64
N ARG A 89 -10.72 -13.94 2.63
CA ARG A 89 -9.72 -15.01 2.76
C ARG A 89 -8.44 -14.65 2.05
N VAL A 90 -7.30 -15.03 2.61
CA VAL A 90 -6.02 -14.96 1.91
C VAL A 90 -5.97 -16.08 0.86
N VAL A 91 -5.84 -15.71 -0.40
CA VAL A 91 -5.80 -16.65 -1.54
C VAL A 91 -4.40 -16.79 -2.14
N LEU A 92 -3.53 -15.81 -1.93
CA LEU A 92 -2.13 -15.86 -2.33
C LEU A 92 -1.31 -14.95 -1.41
N GLU A 93 -0.10 -15.40 -1.06
CA GLU A 93 0.83 -14.64 -0.25
C GLU A 93 2.27 -15.00 -0.60
N GLY A 94 3.16 -14.03 -0.58
CA GLY A 94 4.58 -14.29 -0.76
C GLY A 94 5.43 -13.05 -1.01
N PRO A 95 6.78 -13.22 -1.04
CA PRO A 95 7.69 -12.16 -1.42
C PRO A 95 7.44 -11.72 -2.87
N THR A 96 7.36 -10.42 -3.12
CA THR A 96 7.09 -9.87 -4.46
C THR A 96 8.16 -10.30 -5.48
N ALA A 97 9.40 -10.47 -5.04
CA ALA A 97 10.51 -10.88 -5.89
C ALA A 97 10.35 -12.30 -6.49
N THR A 98 9.56 -13.16 -5.86
CA THR A 98 9.35 -14.58 -6.29
C THR A 98 7.95 -14.83 -6.84
N LEU A 99 7.06 -13.87 -6.74
CA LEU A 99 5.69 -13.99 -7.26
C LEU A 99 5.62 -13.52 -8.70
N ALA A 100 5.27 -14.42 -9.62
CA ALA A 100 4.94 -14.04 -10.98
C ALA A 100 3.69 -13.16 -10.99
N ARG A 101 3.72 -12.07 -11.76
CA ARG A 101 2.62 -11.11 -11.85
C ARG A 101 1.31 -11.77 -12.30
N GLU A 102 1.41 -12.73 -13.20
CA GLU A 102 0.29 -13.51 -13.72
C GLU A 102 -0.45 -14.23 -12.60
N ARG A 103 0.28 -14.88 -11.70
CA ARG A 103 -0.29 -15.58 -10.54
C ARG A 103 -0.99 -14.63 -9.57
N VAL A 104 -0.42 -13.45 -9.35
CA VAL A 104 -1.05 -12.44 -8.49
C VAL A 104 -2.33 -11.91 -9.16
N THR A 105 -2.31 -11.72 -10.48
CA THR A 105 -3.48 -11.30 -11.25
C THR A 105 -4.60 -12.38 -11.21
N GLU A 106 -4.26 -13.63 -11.42
CA GLU A 106 -5.22 -14.76 -11.32
C GLU A 106 -5.86 -14.84 -9.93
N ALA A 107 -5.05 -14.71 -8.87
CA ALA A 107 -5.55 -14.72 -7.50
C ALA A 107 -6.46 -13.51 -7.22
N TYR A 108 -6.10 -12.32 -7.71
CA TYR A 108 -6.87 -11.09 -7.53
C TYR A 108 -8.25 -11.17 -8.21
N PHE A 109 -8.33 -11.77 -9.41
CA PHE A 109 -9.59 -11.94 -10.14
C PHE A 109 -10.33 -13.24 -9.81
N GLY A 110 -9.81 -14.06 -8.91
CA GLY A 110 -10.42 -15.34 -8.55
C GLY A 110 -10.38 -16.39 -9.68
N LEU A 111 -9.51 -16.23 -10.67
CA LEU A 111 -9.43 -17.12 -11.83
C LEU A 111 -8.72 -18.46 -11.52
N GLY A 112 -8.07 -18.57 -10.37
CA GLY A 112 -7.27 -19.73 -9.95
C GLY A 112 -7.99 -20.73 -9.05
N HIS A 113 -9.29 -21.03 -9.26
CA HIS A 113 -10.03 -22.01 -8.46
C HIS A 113 -9.67 -23.46 -8.81
N GLY A 114 -8.40 -23.85 -8.65
CA GLY A 114 -7.94 -25.23 -8.94
C GLY A 114 -6.82 -25.76 -8.03
N ALA A 115 -6.22 -24.96 -7.16
CA ALA A 115 -5.20 -25.45 -6.24
C ALA A 115 -5.35 -24.77 -4.87
N ALA A 116 -6.10 -25.42 -3.97
CA ALA A 116 -6.02 -25.13 -2.54
C ALA A 116 -4.58 -25.40 -2.10
N ALA A 117 -3.72 -24.39 -2.10
CA ALA A 117 -2.42 -24.48 -1.47
C ALA A 117 -2.65 -24.52 0.04
N HIS A 118 -2.46 -25.70 0.60
CA HIS A 118 -2.40 -25.97 2.01
C HIS A 118 -1.39 -25.03 2.67
N MET A 119 -1.88 -24.06 3.43
CA MET A 119 -1.02 -23.22 4.26
C MET A 119 -0.56 -24.02 5.48
N PRO A 120 0.74 -24.08 5.78
CA PRO A 120 1.17 -24.57 7.09
C PRO A 120 0.66 -23.57 8.15
N ALA A 121 0.04 -24.11 9.19
CA ALA A 121 -0.39 -23.35 10.34
C ALA A 121 0.80 -22.56 10.91
N VAL A 122 0.65 -21.22 11.03
CA VAL A 122 1.61 -20.42 11.79
C VAL A 122 1.48 -20.85 13.24
N ALA A 123 2.52 -21.50 13.76
CA ALA A 123 2.63 -21.78 15.18
C ALA A 123 2.67 -20.42 15.91
N ALA A 124 1.71 -20.18 16.77
CA ALA A 124 1.73 -19.06 17.71
C ALA A 124 2.85 -19.30 18.76
N PRO A 125 3.48 -18.20 19.25
CA PRO A 125 4.52 -18.27 20.27
C PRO A 125 4.00 -18.77 21.62
#